data_b57ceb1b222a28192a0fcae8987f0f83
#
_entry.id   b57ceb1b222a28192a0fcae8987f0f83
#
_cell.length_a   1.000
_cell.length_b   1.000
_cell.length_c   1.000
_cell.angle_alpha   90.00
_cell.angle_beta   90.00
_cell.angle_gamma   90.00
#
_symmetry.space_group_name_H-M   'P 1'
#
loop_
_entity.id
_entity.type
_entity.pdbx_description
1 polymer ?
#
loop_
_entity_poly.entity_id
_entity_poly.type
_entity_poly.pdbx_seq_one_letter_code
_entity_poly.pdbx_strand_id
1 'polypeptide(L)'
;MIKKLRKKLVIMSMLSLVFVLLVMEGTVFCLNYHNITSDADEILSLLENNDGRFPQMGPEHPDENADKVEPAADEAPMKKNDLKDNKMSGELPYESRYFSVLLKQDGTVLSTDTGKVASIDTETAVESAKKVWESGNKKGYMEEYRYSVCSGEDDTVRIIFLNRKRELSNFQNLLITGVEVTVFGLLAVLLLIVCLSSYVIRPFVENDKKQKRFITDAGHELKTPLSVIHADAEVLAMDVGEDNEWIHDIKAQTNRLSDMTNDLILLARMEEGQQNLSMAELSLSDIMNEAVQTFQSRTKVKHITVILELTSGVKVMGDEKHLYRLISILLDNAVKYTPEGGEIHITLKSDKKWIRFCVKNTVEHIEKDKIQHLFERFYRTDDSRNSKTGGYGLGLSIAMAIVTAHRGKISAETADEKSLSITVKLPAVPSGKK
;
A
#
# COMPACT_ATOMS: atom_id res chain seq x y z
N MET A 1 -12.45 -1.21 -12.23
CA MET A 1 -12.02 -1.72 -10.92
C MET A 1 -10.82 -2.67 -11.05
N ILE A 2 -10.87 -3.71 -11.83
CA ILE A 2 -9.83 -4.76 -12.01
C ILE A 2 -8.46 -4.21 -12.41
N LYS A 3 -8.40 -3.31 -13.42
CA LYS A 3 -7.11 -2.69 -13.84
C LYS A 3 -6.43 -1.91 -12.70
N LYS A 4 -7.22 -1.26 -11.81
CA LYS A 4 -6.67 -0.56 -10.64
C LYS A 4 -6.15 -1.53 -9.58
N LEU A 5 -6.87 -2.62 -9.33
CA LEU A 5 -6.46 -3.66 -8.38
C LEU A 5 -5.16 -4.35 -8.83
N ARG A 6 -5.09 -4.74 -10.11
CA ARG A 6 -3.89 -5.31 -10.74
C ARG A 6 -2.69 -4.38 -10.60
N LYS A 7 -2.87 -3.08 -10.92
CA LYS A 7 -1.80 -2.08 -10.79
C LYS A 7 -1.32 -1.93 -9.35
N LYS A 8 -2.24 -1.89 -8.38
CA LYS A 8 -1.87 -1.82 -6.95
C LYS A 8 -1.09 -3.05 -6.51
N LEU A 9 -1.54 -4.25 -6.87
CA LEU A 9 -0.87 -5.50 -6.52
C LEU A 9 0.55 -5.55 -7.08
N VAL A 10 0.74 -5.24 -8.37
CA VAL A 10 2.07 -5.19 -9.01
C VAL A 10 2.98 -4.18 -8.31
N ILE A 11 2.49 -2.96 -8.07
CA ILE A 11 3.29 -1.91 -7.41
C ILE A 11 3.69 -2.32 -5.99
N MET A 12 2.76 -2.84 -5.18
CA MET A 12 3.07 -3.25 -3.80
C MET A 12 4.08 -4.39 -3.75
N SER A 13 3.90 -5.40 -4.61
CA SER A 13 4.83 -6.54 -4.69
C SER A 13 6.23 -6.09 -5.13
N MET A 14 6.33 -5.21 -6.13
CA MET A 14 7.61 -4.68 -6.60
C MET A 14 8.29 -3.79 -5.55
N LEU A 15 7.54 -2.91 -4.86
CA LEU A 15 8.09 -2.08 -3.79
C LEU A 15 8.66 -2.93 -2.64
N SER A 16 7.93 -3.96 -2.23
CA SER A 16 8.41 -4.88 -1.18
C SER A 16 9.69 -5.60 -1.61
N LEU A 17 9.74 -6.09 -2.86
CA LEU A 17 10.91 -6.78 -3.38
C LEU A 17 12.13 -5.86 -3.48
N VAL A 18 11.96 -4.65 -4.03
CA VAL A 18 13.03 -3.65 -4.12
C VAL A 18 13.58 -3.31 -2.74
N PHE A 19 12.71 -3.11 -1.75
CA PHE A 19 13.13 -2.82 -0.39
C PHE A 19 13.99 -3.94 0.22
N VAL A 20 13.56 -5.20 0.07
CA VAL A 20 14.32 -6.35 0.59
C VAL A 20 15.68 -6.47 -0.09
N LEU A 21 15.75 -6.31 -1.42
CA LEU A 21 16.99 -6.40 -2.18
C LEU A 21 17.96 -5.27 -1.79
N LEU A 22 17.47 -4.03 -1.64
CA LEU A 22 18.30 -2.90 -1.20
C LEU A 22 18.91 -3.12 0.20
N VAL A 23 18.13 -3.66 1.15
CA VAL A 23 18.64 -3.98 2.49
C VAL A 23 19.69 -5.08 2.42
N MET A 24 19.43 -6.13 1.65
CA MET A 24 20.35 -7.26 1.49
C MET A 24 21.67 -6.83 0.84
N GLU A 25 21.62 -6.14 -0.30
CA GLU A 25 22.81 -5.64 -0.99
C GLU A 25 23.56 -4.62 -0.13
N GLY A 26 22.87 -3.67 0.45
CA GLY A 26 23.47 -2.67 1.35
C GLY A 26 24.22 -3.33 2.51
N THR A 27 23.67 -4.39 3.10
CA THR A 27 24.32 -5.15 4.17
C THR A 27 25.58 -5.85 3.66
N VAL A 28 25.49 -6.55 2.52
CA VAL A 28 26.64 -7.25 1.91
C VAL A 28 27.76 -6.28 1.57
N PHE A 29 27.45 -5.15 0.96
CA PHE A 29 28.44 -4.14 0.59
C PHE A 29 29.08 -3.48 1.82
N CYS A 30 28.29 -3.16 2.84
CA CYS A 30 28.78 -2.57 4.08
C CYS A 30 29.75 -3.54 4.80
N LEU A 31 29.38 -4.81 4.91
CA LEU A 31 30.23 -5.82 5.52
C LEU A 31 31.52 -6.06 4.72
N ASN A 32 31.43 -6.13 3.39
CA ASN A 32 32.61 -6.33 2.54
C ASN A 32 33.58 -5.14 2.64
N TYR A 33 33.04 -3.90 2.57
CA TYR A 33 33.87 -2.70 2.74
C TYR A 33 34.51 -2.64 4.14
N HIS A 34 33.77 -3.01 5.18
CA HIS A 34 34.27 -3.08 6.54
C HIS A 34 35.40 -4.10 6.66
N ASN A 35 35.29 -5.29 6.08
CA ASN A 35 36.31 -6.31 6.08
C ASN A 35 37.58 -5.83 5.38
N ILE A 36 37.47 -5.24 4.17
CA ILE A 36 38.62 -4.69 3.43
C ILE A 36 39.37 -3.63 4.26
N THR A 37 38.62 -2.80 4.98
CA THR A 37 39.19 -1.72 5.80
C THR A 37 39.83 -2.31 7.07
N SER A 38 39.18 -3.27 7.72
CA SER A 38 39.70 -3.94 8.93
C SER A 38 40.97 -4.72 8.66
N ASP A 39 40.99 -5.50 7.56
CA ASP A 39 42.18 -6.23 7.13
C ASP A 39 43.38 -5.30 6.82
N ALA A 40 43.09 -4.16 6.18
CA ALA A 40 44.10 -3.15 5.90
C ALA A 40 44.64 -2.51 7.19
N ASP A 41 43.78 -2.21 8.15
CA ASP A 41 44.14 -1.61 9.43
C ASP A 41 44.98 -2.62 10.29
N GLU A 42 44.66 -3.91 10.21
CA GLU A 42 45.46 -4.97 10.87
C GLU A 42 46.88 -5.03 10.31
N ILE A 43 47.02 -5.04 8.97
CA ILE A 43 48.34 -5.02 8.32
C ILE A 43 49.11 -3.74 8.68
N LEU A 44 48.45 -2.57 8.62
CA LEU A 44 49.08 -1.32 9.01
C LEU A 44 49.57 -1.34 10.45
N SER A 45 48.79 -1.91 11.37
CA SER A 45 49.18 -2.01 12.77
C SER A 45 50.44 -2.87 13.00
N LEU A 46 50.61 -3.91 12.20
CA LEU A 46 51.85 -4.73 12.21
C LEU A 46 53.07 -3.95 11.73
N LEU A 47 52.89 -3.13 10.67
CA LEU A 47 53.94 -2.27 10.15
C LEU A 47 54.25 -1.11 11.11
N GLU A 48 53.24 -0.52 11.76
CA GLU A 48 53.41 0.53 12.79
C GLU A 48 54.28 0.05 13.94
N ASN A 49 54.03 -1.17 14.44
CA ASN A 49 54.76 -1.78 15.56
C ASN A 49 56.18 -2.24 15.22
N ASN A 50 56.58 -2.23 13.94
CA ASN A 50 57.87 -2.70 13.45
C ASN A 50 58.56 -1.67 12.54
N ASP A 51 58.52 -0.41 12.89
CA ASP A 51 59.23 0.66 12.17
C ASP A 51 58.91 0.75 10.66
N GLY A 52 57.72 0.44 10.26
CA GLY A 52 57.28 0.46 8.85
C GLY A 52 57.76 -0.75 8.05
N ARG A 53 58.18 -1.84 8.70
CA ARG A 53 58.61 -3.09 8.08
C ARG A 53 57.85 -4.26 8.65
N PHE A 54 57.73 -5.36 7.90
CA PHE A 54 57.25 -6.60 8.49
C PHE A 54 58.27 -7.20 9.44
N PRO A 55 57.84 -7.88 10.55
CA PRO A 55 58.74 -8.62 11.43
C PRO A 55 59.51 -9.64 10.60
N GLN A 56 60.82 -9.78 10.85
CA GLN A 56 61.61 -10.86 10.26
C GLN A 56 61.20 -12.19 10.92
N MET A 57 60.48 -13.02 10.17
CA MET A 57 60.30 -14.41 10.59
C MET A 57 61.65 -15.10 10.43
N GLY A 58 62.28 -15.46 11.56
CA GLY A 58 63.45 -16.33 11.55
C GLY A 58 63.10 -17.66 10.86
N PRO A 59 64.10 -18.35 10.21
CA PRO A 59 63.82 -19.67 9.67
C PRO A 59 63.28 -20.55 10.80
N GLU A 60 62.15 -21.18 10.60
CA GLU A 60 61.72 -22.29 11.44
C GLU A 60 62.83 -23.36 11.39
N HIS A 61 63.62 -23.45 12.46
CA HIS A 61 64.49 -24.62 12.63
C HIS A 61 63.55 -25.81 12.79
N PRO A 62 63.68 -26.88 11.93
CA PRO A 62 63.01 -28.09 12.21
C PRO A 62 63.56 -28.60 13.53
N ASP A 63 62.72 -28.84 14.53
CA ASP A 63 63.06 -29.43 15.79
C ASP A 63 63.73 -30.77 15.55
N GLU A 64 65.06 -30.82 15.63
CA GLU A 64 65.91 -32.03 15.65
C GLU A 64 65.88 -32.68 17.02
N ASN A 65 64.74 -32.84 17.68
CA ASN A 65 64.62 -33.67 18.87
C ASN A 65 63.20 -34.16 19.11
N ALA A 66 62.70 -34.98 18.18
CA ALA A 66 61.56 -35.83 18.45
C ALA A 66 61.96 -37.25 18.67
N ASP A 67 62.70 -37.55 19.80
CA ASP A 67 62.84 -38.90 20.34
C ASP A 67 63.08 -38.78 21.82
N LYS A 68 62.07 -38.80 22.67
CA LYS A 68 62.03 -39.50 23.97
C LYS A 68 60.60 -39.45 24.51
N VAL A 69 59.99 -40.58 24.40
CA VAL A 69 58.78 -41.03 25.07
C VAL A 69 58.98 -41.04 26.57
N GLU A 70 58.04 -40.52 27.36
CA GLU A 70 57.33 -41.29 28.41
C GLU A 70 56.20 -40.46 29.06
N PRO A 71 55.13 -41.11 29.55
CA PRO A 71 53.86 -40.51 29.85
C PRO A 71 53.65 -40.31 31.35
N ALA A 72 52.89 -39.29 31.75
CA ALA A 72 52.02 -39.37 32.94
C ALA A 72 51.14 -38.11 33.10
N ALA A 73 49.86 -38.38 33.06
CA ALA A 73 48.76 -37.89 33.93
C ALA A 73 48.82 -36.45 34.52
N ASP A 74 47.98 -35.59 34.17
CA ASP A 74 46.78 -35.16 34.95
C ASP A 74 46.07 -34.01 34.30
N GLU A 75 44.77 -34.09 34.38
CA GLU A 75 43.80 -33.20 33.76
C GLU A 75 43.81 -31.81 34.37
N ALA A 76 43.80 -30.77 33.50
CA ALA A 76 43.15 -29.51 33.79
C ALA A 76 42.49 -28.96 32.50
N PRO A 77 41.25 -28.49 32.51
CA PRO A 77 40.53 -28.14 31.30
C PRO A 77 41.09 -26.83 30.71
N MET A 78 41.63 -26.92 29.50
CA MET A 78 42.06 -25.78 28.71
C MET A 78 40.86 -24.82 28.48
N LYS A 79 41.05 -23.59 28.93
CA LYS A 79 40.16 -22.46 28.64
C LYS A 79 40.12 -22.22 27.14
N LYS A 80 38.91 -22.26 26.60
CA LYS A 80 38.54 -22.08 25.20
C LYS A 80 38.70 -20.63 24.66
N ASN A 81 39.70 -19.86 25.12
CA ASN A 81 39.90 -18.46 24.81
C ASN A 81 41.14 -18.10 24.00
N ASP A 82 41.98 -19.10 23.61
CA ASP A 82 43.27 -18.82 22.94
C ASP A 82 43.26 -19.18 21.44
N LEU A 83 42.09 -19.23 20.80
CA LEU A 83 41.92 -19.49 19.36
C LEU A 83 41.78 -18.24 18.52
N LYS A 84 42.30 -17.11 18.99
CA LYS A 84 42.47 -15.86 18.21
C LYS A 84 43.93 -15.45 18.05
N ASP A 85 44.85 -16.39 18.16
CA ASP A 85 46.22 -16.14 17.76
C ASP A 85 46.35 -16.22 16.23
N ASN A 86 46.46 -15.08 15.68
CA ASN A 86 46.95 -14.55 14.42
C ASN A 86 47.81 -15.56 13.64
N LYS A 87 47.21 -16.36 12.77
CA LYS A 87 47.93 -17.03 11.70
C LYS A 87 48.30 -15.99 10.65
N MET A 88 49.33 -15.22 10.95
CA MET A 88 50.01 -14.41 9.97
C MET A 88 50.60 -15.39 8.95
N SER A 89 50.01 -15.41 7.73
CA SER A 89 50.58 -16.21 6.64
C SER A 89 52.01 -15.74 6.40
N GLY A 90 52.95 -16.66 6.33
CA GLY A 90 54.34 -16.35 6.00
C GLY A 90 54.51 -15.65 4.66
N GLU A 91 53.47 -15.64 3.82
CA GLU A 91 53.40 -14.98 2.51
C GLU A 91 52.96 -13.51 2.59
N LEU A 92 52.35 -13.08 3.72
CA LEU A 92 51.84 -11.72 3.85
C LEU A 92 52.86 -10.60 3.57
N PRO A 93 54.15 -10.72 4.01
CA PRO A 93 55.18 -9.73 3.70
C PRO A 93 55.55 -9.65 2.21
N TYR A 94 55.30 -10.71 1.45
CA TYR A 94 55.60 -10.79 0.00
C TYR A 94 54.40 -10.32 -0.85
N GLU A 95 53.19 -10.51 -0.36
CA GLU A 95 51.97 -10.12 -1.02
C GLU A 95 51.61 -8.63 -0.79
N SER A 96 52.04 -8.11 0.38
CA SER A 96 51.70 -6.73 0.76
C SER A 96 52.57 -5.70 0.05
N ARG A 97 51.96 -4.84 -0.71
CA ARG A 97 52.59 -3.71 -1.38
C ARG A 97 52.39 -2.44 -0.56
N TYR A 98 53.47 -1.93 0.03
CA TYR A 98 53.38 -0.75 0.88
C TYR A 98 54.66 0.13 0.68
N PHE A 99 54.50 1.42 1.02
CA PHE A 99 55.62 2.35 1.15
C PHE A 99 55.45 3.18 2.42
N SER A 100 56.56 3.75 2.88
CA SER A 100 56.51 4.63 4.05
C SER A 100 57.37 5.85 3.86
N VAL A 101 56.91 6.96 4.46
CA VAL A 101 57.61 8.26 4.46
C VAL A 101 57.83 8.67 5.92
N LEU A 102 59.02 9.00 6.29
CA LEU A 102 59.39 9.53 7.60
C LEU A 102 59.53 11.07 7.48
N LEU A 103 58.79 11.77 8.30
CA LEU A 103 58.74 13.24 8.37
C LEU A 103 59.19 13.70 9.77
N LYS A 104 59.75 14.91 9.82
CA LYS A 104 59.83 15.63 11.12
C LYS A 104 58.47 16.26 11.46
N GLN A 105 58.33 16.71 12.69
CA GLN A 105 57.09 17.45 13.09
C GLN A 105 56.88 18.74 12.33
N ASP A 106 57.89 19.32 11.68
CA ASP A 106 57.78 20.49 10.81
C ASP A 106 57.38 20.17 9.36
N GLY A 107 57.09 18.87 9.04
CA GLY A 107 56.73 18.42 7.69
C GLY A 107 57.91 18.18 6.77
N THR A 108 59.16 18.30 7.25
CA THR A 108 60.38 18.05 6.46
C THR A 108 60.55 16.52 6.29
N VAL A 109 60.78 16.06 5.04
CA VAL A 109 60.99 14.62 4.75
C VAL A 109 62.40 14.22 5.15
N LEU A 110 62.52 13.17 5.96
CA LEU A 110 63.76 12.56 6.39
C LEU A 110 64.15 11.38 5.52
N SER A 111 63.24 10.47 5.27
CA SER A 111 63.49 9.31 4.43
C SER A 111 62.18 8.79 3.78
N THR A 112 62.34 8.11 2.65
CA THR A 112 61.24 7.50 1.91
C THR A 112 61.64 6.08 1.55
N ASP A 113 60.83 5.10 1.90
CA ASP A 113 61.03 3.70 1.53
C ASP A 113 59.89 3.29 0.58
N THR A 114 60.23 3.13 -0.71
CA THR A 114 59.30 2.71 -1.77
C THR A 114 59.67 1.31 -2.31
N GLY A 115 60.60 0.61 -1.67
CA GLY A 115 61.18 -0.64 -2.20
C GLY A 115 60.17 -1.81 -2.37
N LYS A 116 59.00 -1.72 -1.79
CA LYS A 116 57.93 -2.72 -1.91
C LYS A 116 56.82 -2.36 -2.95
N VAL A 117 56.90 -1.20 -3.60
CA VAL A 117 55.90 -0.73 -4.56
C VAL A 117 56.61 -0.20 -5.80
N ALA A 118 56.48 -0.90 -6.93
CA ALA A 118 57.04 -0.50 -8.19
C ALA A 118 56.26 0.59 -8.93
N SER A 119 55.03 0.86 -8.49
CA SER A 119 54.10 1.78 -9.18
C SER A 119 54.14 3.22 -8.68
N ILE A 120 54.95 3.54 -7.70
CA ILE A 120 55.05 4.88 -7.11
C ILE A 120 56.56 5.29 -7.11
N ASP A 121 56.81 6.50 -7.55
CA ASP A 121 58.13 7.10 -7.42
C ASP A 121 58.27 7.87 -6.08
N THR A 122 59.51 8.23 -5.76
CA THR A 122 59.81 8.90 -4.48
C THR A 122 59.11 10.29 -4.43
N GLU A 123 58.95 10.98 -5.53
CA GLU A 123 58.35 12.31 -5.55
C GLU A 123 56.87 12.26 -5.25
N THR A 124 56.11 11.34 -5.88
CA THR A 124 54.70 11.08 -5.63
C THR A 124 54.43 10.59 -4.21
N ALA A 125 55.35 9.72 -3.69
CA ALA A 125 55.22 9.24 -2.31
C ALA A 125 55.36 10.36 -1.28
N VAL A 126 56.29 11.29 -1.50
CA VAL A 126 56.51 12.46 -0.65
C VAL A 126 55.32 13.44 -0.74
N GLU A 127 54.79 13.69 -1.95
CA GLU A 127 53.62 14.53 -2.16
C GLU A 127 52.38 13.95 -1.40
N SER A 128 52.18 12.65 -1.53
CA SER A 128 51.09 11.94 -0.84
C SER A 128 51.23 12.03 0.69
N ALA A 129 52.45 11.88 1.21
CA ALA A 129 52.72 11.99 2.63
C ALA A 129 52.47 13.42 3.16
N LYS A 130 52.86 14.45 2.42
CA LYS A 130 52.57 15.83 2.78
C LYS A 130 51.08 16.13 2.83
N LYS A 131 50.32 15.68 1.85
CA LYS A 131 48.85 15.83 1.82
C LYS A 131 48.19 15.17 3.03
N VAL A 132 48.62 13.95 3.41
CA VAL A 132 48.11 13.26 4.59
C VAL A 132 48.50 14.00 5.88
N TRP A 133 49.74 14.46 5.97
CA TRP A 133 50.22 15.20 7.14
C TRP A 133 49.43 16.51 7.34
N GLU A 134 49.19 17.28 6.26
CA GLU A 134 48.38 18.53 6.25
C GLU A 134 46.92 18.26 6.64
N SER A 135 46.37 17.09 6.30
CA SER A 135 44.98 16.71 6.65
C SER A 135 44.75 16.48 8.14
N GLY A 136 45.82 16.21 8.90
CA GLY A 136 45.76 15.90 10.33
C GLY A 136 45.07 14.60 10.73
N ASN A 137 44.64 13.79 9.76
CA ASN A 137 43.95 12.53 9.99
C ASN A 137 44.96 11.42 10.29
N LYS A 138 44.73 10.65 11.34
CA LYS A 138 45.61 9.54 11.72
C LYS A 138 45.51 8.31 10.81
N LYS A 139 44.31 8.02 10.28
CA LYS A 139 44.06 6.89 9.38
C LYS A 139 43.03 7.30 8.32
N GLY A 140 43.14 6.76 7.11
CA GLY A 140 42.22 7.06 6.04
C GLY A 140 42.57 6.36 4.74
N TYR A 141 41.84 6.71 3.67
CA TYR A 141 42.18 6.34 2.31
C TYR A 141 42.67 7.56 1.54
N MET A 142 43.72 7.38 0.75
CA MET A 142 44.16 8.30 -0.28
C MET A 142 44.23 7.54 -1.60
N GLU A 143 43.27 7.83 -2.49
CA GLU A 143 43.06 7.07 -3.73
C GLU A 143 42.95 5.55 -3.47
N GLU A 144 43.95 4.76 -3.94
CA GLU A 144 43.98 3.32 -3.78
C GLU A 144 44.77 2.84 -2.55
N TYR A 145 45.29 3.78 -1.73
CA TYR A 145 46.10 3.48 -0.56
C TYR A 145 45.35 3.71 0.74
N ARG A 146 45.36 2.71 1.61
CA ARG A 146 45.00 2.87 3.02
C ARG A 146 46.23 3.37 3.75
N TYR A 147 46.14 4.45 4.51
CA TYR A 147 47.27 4.99 5.24
C TYR A 147 47.06 5.01 6.75
N SER A 148 48.21 4.97 7.48
CA SER A 148 48.25 5.22 8.90
C SER A 148 49.41 6.15 9.24
N VAL A 149 49.17 7.05 10.19
CA VAL A 149 50.15 8.00 10.71
C VAL A 149 50.55 7.56 12.12
N CYS A 150 51.81 7.21 12.32
CA CYS A 150 52.34 6.81 13.60
C CYS A 150 53.51 7.75 14.04
N SER A 151 53.61 8.01 15.34
CA SER A 151 54.74 8.73 15.94
C SER A 151 55.94 7.83 15.98
N GLY A 152 57.06 8.28 15.44
CA GLY A 152 58.36 7.61 15.54
C GLY A 152 59.17 8.08 16.74
N GLU A 153 60.39 7.58 16.87
CA GLU A 153 61.37 8.07 17.85
C GLU A 153 61.86 9.45 17.45
N ASP A 154 62.38 10.22 18.39
CA ASP A 154 62.98 11.57 18.16
C ASP A 154 62.09 12.60 17.44
N ASP A 155 60.84 12.81 17.91
CA ASP A 155 59.94 13.80 17.34
C ASP A 155 59.67 13.61 15.81
N THR A 156 59.68 12.40 15.32
CA THR A 156 59.39 12.07 13.93
C THR A 156 58.00 11.50 13.76
N VAL A 157 57.45 11.64 12.55
CA VAL A 157 56.15 11.12 12.15
C VAL A 157 56.36 10.17 10.96
N ARG A 158 55.96 8.94 11.09
CA ARG A 158 55.99 7.98 9.98
C ARG A 158 54.59 7.80 9.42
N ILE A 159 54.46 7.95 8.11
CA ILE A 159 53.23 7.68 7.37
C ILE A 159 53.43 6.44 6.51
N ILE A 160 52.61 5.44 6.74
CA ILE A 160 52.67 4.17 6.01
C ILE A 160 51.48 4.06 5.11
N PHE A 161 51.70 3.73 3.85
CA PHE A 161 50.68 3.60 2.81
C PHE A 161 50.67 2.12 2.34
N LEU A 162 49.49 1.49 2.47
CA LEU A 162 49.26 0.12 2.01
C LEU A 162 48.39 0.15 0.75
N ASN A 163 48.89 -0.42 -0.35
CA ASN A 163 48.15 -0.50 -1.60
C ASN A 163 47.00 -1.49 -1.50
N ARG A 164 45.78 -1.01 -1.76
CA ARG A 164 44.52 -1.79 -1.74
C ARG A 164 43.79 -1.73 -3.06
N LYS A 165 44.47 -1.38 -4.15
CA LYS A 165 43.88 -1.25 -5.49
C LYS A 165 43.13 -2.48 -5.93
N ARG A 166 43.71 -3.66 -5.70
CA ARG A 166 43.10 -4.93 -6.12
C ARG A 166 41.78 -5.19 -5.37
N GLU A 167 41.79 -5.00 -4.06
CA GLU A 167 40.64 -5.22 -3.19
C GLU A 167 39.53 -4.21 -3.48
N LEU A 168 39.90 -2.95 -3.64
CA LEU A 168 38.94 -1.88 -4.01
C LEU A 168 38.37 -2.09 -5.42
N SER A 169 39.20 -2.52 -6.39
CA SER A 169 38.72 -2.86 -7.75
C SER A 169 37.77 -4.06 -7.71
N ASN A 170 38.08 -5.10 -6.94
CA ASN A 170 37.19 -6.25 -6.73
C ASN A 170 35.88 -5.83 -6.08
N PHE A 171 35.93 -4.94 -5.10
CA PHE A 171 34.74 -4.37 -4.47
C PHE A 171 33.88 -3.56 -5.47
N GLN A 172 34.50 -2.73 -6.29
CA GLN A 172 33.79 -1.99 -7.35
C GLN A 172 33.13 -2.93 -8.37
N ASN A 173 33.86 -3.98 -8.79
CA ASN A 173 33.30 -4.99 -9.69
C ASN A 173 32.14 -5.74 -9.04
N LEU A 174 32.24 -6.07 -7.75
CA LEU A 174 31.14 -6.67 -6.98
C LEU A 174 29.90 -5.76 -6.93
N LEU A 175 30.10 -4.45 -6.71
CA LEU A 175 29.04 -3.45 -6.73
C LEU A 175 28.34 -3.39 -8.10
N ILE A 176 29.11 -3.28 -9.17
CA ILE A 176 28.57 -3.17 -10.53
C ILE A 176 27.78 -4.43 -10.89
N THR A 177 28.41 -5.61 -10.69
CA THR A 177 27.78 -6.91 -10.99
C THR A 177 26.54 -7.15 -10.13
N GLY A 178 26.58 -6.78 -8.84
CA GLY A 178 25.43 -6.87 -7.94
C GLY A 178 24.24 -6.05 -8.44
N VAL A 179 24.49 -4.77 -8.80
CA VAL A 179 23.46 -3.89 -9.35
C VAL A 179 22.91 -4.44 -10.67
N GLU A 180 23.77 -4.91 -11.58
CA GLU A 180 23.32 -5.49 -12.85
C GLU A 180 22.41 -6.70 -12.63
N VAL A 181 22.82 -7.65 -11.81
CA VAL A 181 22.02 -8.86 -11.47
C VAL A 181 20.69 -8.47 -10.83
N THR A 182 20.71 -7.49 -9.93
CA THR A 182 19.46 -7.00 -9.28
C THR A 182 18.53 -6.34 -10.28
N VAL A 183 19.00 -5.52 -11.19
CA VAL A 183 18.18 -4.90 -12.24
C VAL A 183 17.56 -5.95 -13.15
N PHE A 184 18.36 -6.92 -13.64
CA PHE A 184 17.85 -8.00 -14.48
C PHE A 184 16.86 -8.88 -13.71
N GLY A 185 17.13 -9.20 -12.45
CA GLY A 185 16.23 -9.96 -11.58
C GLY A 185 14.90 -9.25 -11.38
N LEU A 186 14.91 -7.94 -11.11
CA LEU A 186 13.70 -7.12 -10.96
C LEU A 186 12.86 -7.09 -12.25
N LEU A 187 13.51 -6.97 -13.41
CA LEU A 187 12.82 -7.00 -14.71
C LEU A 187 12.17 -8.36 -14.97
N ALA A 188 12.88 -9.45 -14.68
CA ALA A 188 12.33 -10.81 -14.82
C ALA A 188 11.13 -11.04 -13.89
N VAL A 189 11.22 -10.64 -12.62
CA VAL A 189 10.13 -10.74 -11.65
C VAL A 189 8.96 -9.85 -12.04
N LEU A 190 9.18 -8.64 -12.53
CA LEU A 190 8.13 -7.75 -13.03
C LEU A 190 7.36 -8.42 -14.17
N LEU A 191 8.05 -8.99 -15.14
CA LEU A 191 7.44 -9.70 -16.28
C LEU A 191 6.61 -10.89 -15.78
N LEU A 192 7.15 -11.67 -14.86
CA LEU A 192 6.47 -12.82 -14.27
C LEU A 192 5.20 -12.38 -13.52
N ILE A 193 5.27 -11.35 -12.66
CA ILE A 193 4.11 -10.83 -11.93
C ILE A 193 3.05 -10.30 -12.91
N VAL A 194 3.43 -9.59 -13.97
CA VAL A 194 2.50 -9.07 -14.98
C VAL A 194 1.78 -10.22 -15.70
N CYS A 195 2.50 -11.28 -16.06
CA CYS A 195 1.92 -12.47 -16.70
C CYS A 195 0.99 -13.24 -15.74
N LEU A 196 1.47 -13.57 -14.53
CA LEU A 196 0.67 -14.30 -13.54
C LEU A 196 -0.53 -13.53 -13.02
N SER A 197 -0.42 -12.22 -12.89
CA SER A 197 -1.49 -11.34 -12.38
C SER A 197 -2.79 -11.49 -13.18
N SER A 198 -2.69 -11.71 -14.50
CA SER A 198 -3.86 -11.96 -15.35
C SER A 198 -4.53 -13.30 -15.02
N TYR A 199 -3.71 -14.31 -14.79
CA TYR A 199 -4.18 -15.67 -14.49
C TYR A 199 -4.86 -15.77 -13.12
N VAL A 200 -4.26 -15.14 -12.09
CA VAL A 200 -4.78 -15.16 -10.72
C VAL A 200 -6.07 -14.33 -10.57
N ILE A 201 -6.18 -13.19 -11.26
CA ILE A 201 -7.35 -12.30 -11.12
C ILE A 201 -8.55 -12.78 -11.95
N ARG A 202 -8.34 -13.47 -13.06
CA ARG A 202 -9.40 -13.92 -13.95
C ARG A 202 -10.50 -14.76 -13.26
N PRO A 203 -10.20 -15.78 -12.44
CA PRO A 203 -11.23 -16.58 -11.78
C PRO A 203 -12.09 -15.76 -10.81
N PHE A 204 -11.53 -14.76 -10.13
CA PHE A 204 -12.32 -13.88 -9.26
C PHE A 204 -13.33 -13.04 -10.04
N VAL A 205 -12.93 -12.53 -11.21
CA VAL A 205 -13.81 -11.77 -12.10
C VAL A 205 -14.91 -12.65 -12.70
N GLU A 206 -14.55 -13.86 -13.11
CA GLU A 206 -15.52 -14.81 -13.65
C GLU A 206 -16.52 -15.26 -12.58
N ASN A 207 -16.06 -15.47 -11.35
CA ASN A 207 -16.93 -15.83 -10.24
C ASN A 207 -17.91 -14.69 -9.86
N ASP A 208 -17.41 -13.45 -9.78
CA ASP A 208 -18.25 -12.25 -9.55
C ASP A 208 -19.34 -12.13 -10.64
N LYS A 209 -18.98 -12.31 -11.92
CA LYS A 209 -19.94 -12.31 -13.03
C LYS A 209 -20.96 -13.46 -12.93
N LYS A 210 -20.52 -14.66 -12.59
CA LYS A 210 -21.41 -15.83 -12.41
C LYS A 210 -22.39 -15.59 -11.27
N GLN A 211 -21.92 -15.03 -10.17
CA GLN A 211 -22.76 -14.71 -9.01
C GLN A 211 -23.84 -13.68 -9.38
N LYS A 212 -23.48 -12.63 -10.14
CA LYS A 212 -24.42 -11.61 -10.59
C LYS A 212 -25.48 -12.20 -11.54
N ARG A 213 -25.06 -13.00 -12.53
CA ARG A 213 -26.00 -13.71 -13.42
C ARG A 213 -26.94 -14.61 -12.65
N PHE A 214 -26.40 -15.40 -11.70
CA PHE A 214 -27.22 -16.26 -10.87
C PHE A 214 -28.32 -15.48 -10.13
N ILE A 215 -28.00 -14.28 -9.59
CA ILE A 215 -29.00 -13.42 -8.92
C ILE A 215 -30.05 -12.95 -9.93
N THR A 216 -29.64 -12.56 -11.14
CA THR A 216 -30.57 -12.10 -12.18
C THR A 216 -31.50 -13.24 -12.63
N ASP A 217 -30.96 -14.40 -12.91
CA ASP A 217 -31.72 -15.58 -13.37
C ASP A 217 -32.67 -16.09 -12.27
N ALA A 218 -32.17 -16.25 -11.04
CA ALA A 218 -32.98 -16.62 -9.89
C ALA A 218 -34.11 -15.61 -9.63
N GLY A 219 -33.83 -14.31 -9.80
CA GLY A 219 -34.86 -13.28 -9.69
C GLY A 219 -35.97 -13.41 -10.72
N HIS A 220 -35.64 -13.75 -11.98
CA HIS A 220 -36.66 -13.99 -13.01
C HIS A 220 -37.48 -15.26 -12.71
N GLU A 221 -36.83 -16.33 -12.26
CA GLU A 221 -37.49 -17.59 -11.89
C GLU A 221 -38.37 -17.46 -10.64
N LEU A 222 -38.04 -16.56 -9.72
CA LEU A 222 -38.88 -16.26 -8.54
C LEU A 222 -40.09 -15.35 -8.85
N LYS A 223 -39.98 -14.48 -9.84
CA LYS A 223 -41.07 -13.56 -10.20
C LYS A 223 -42.31 -14.28 -10.68
N THR A 224 -42.17 -15.33 -11.45
CA THR A 224 -43.28 -16.11 -12.02
C THR A 224 -44.14 -16.76 -10.93
N PRO A 225 -43.59 -17.59 -9.99
CA PRO A 225 -44.40 -18.19 -8.92
C PRO A 225 -45.03 -17.15 -7.99
N LEU A 226 -44.33 -16.03 -7.72
CA LEU A 226 -44.90 -14.95 -6.92
C LEU A 226 -46.11 -14.31 -7.60
N SER A 227 -46.05 -14.13 -8.91
CA SER A 227 -47.19 -13.58 -9.67
C SER A 227 -48.37 -14.54 -9.67
N VAL A 228 -48.12 -15.86 -9.70
CA VAL A 228 -49.22 -16.88 -9.59
C VAL A 228 -49.84 -16.87 -8.20
N ILE A 229 -49.03 -16.88 -7.12
CA ILE A 229 -49.53 -16.81 -5.74
C ILE A 229 -50.33 -15.52 -5.51
N HIS A 230 -49.89 -14.40 -6.10
CA HIS A 230 -50.64 -13.16 -6.00
C HIS A 230 -51.98 -13.22 -6.72
N ALA A 231 -52.03 -13.79 -7.93
CA ALA A 231 -53.25 -13.98 -8.71
C ALA A 231 -54.24 -14.94 -7.99
N ASP A 232 -53.72 -16.05 -7.44
CA ASP A 232 -54.53 -17.00 -6.69
C ASP A 232 -55.10 -16.36 -5.43
N ALA A 233 -54.36 -15.53 -4.72
CA ALA A 233 -54.84 -14.75 -3.57
C ALA A 233 -55.89 -13.70 -3.96
N GLU A 234 -55.80 -13.12 -5.20
CA GLU A 234 -56.86 -12.23 -5.70
C GLU A 234 -58.15 -12.99 -5.99
N VAL A 235 -58.09 -14.16 -6.61
CA VAL A 235 -59.26 -15.01 -6.87
C VAL A 235 -59.89 -15.47 -5.57
N LEU A 236 -59.11 -15.94 -4.57
CA LEU A 236 -59.61 -16.29 -3.26
C LEU A 236 -60.26 -15.13 -2.52
N ALA A 237 -59.78 -13.88 -2.69
CA ALA A 237 -60.40 -12.67 -2.14
C ALA A 237 -61.83 -12.45 -2.67
N MET A 238 -62.09 -12.79 -3.94
CA MET A 238 -63.41 -12.68 -4.54
C MET A 238 -64.41 -13.68 -3.96
N ASP A 239 -63.92 -14.88 -3.59
CA ASP A 239 -64.79 -15.93 -3.07
C ASP A 239 -65.06 -15.84 -1.56
N VAL A 240 -64.07 -15.42 -0.77
CA VAL A 240 -64.11 -15.43 0.71
C VAL A 240 -64.38 -14.01 1.27
N GLY A 241 -64.27 -12.97 0.44
CA GLY A 241 -64.38 -11.56 0.82
C GLY A 241 -63.02 -10.89 1.02
N GLU A 242 -62.97 -9.60 0.58
CA GLU A 242 -61.74 -8.78 0.66
C GLU A 242 -61.29 -8.45 2.08
N ASP A 243 -62.15 -8.58 3.08
CA ASP A 243 -61.88 -8.32 4.50
C ASP A 243 -61.18 -9.46 5.21
N ASN A 244 -60.81 -10.58 4.51
CA ASN A 244 -60.13 -11.69 5.12
C ASN A 244 -58.67 -11.33 5.42
N GLU A 245 -58.32 -11.28 6.71
CA GLU A 245 -57.00 -10.90 7.22
C GLU A 245 -55.89 -11.76 6.61
N TRP A 246 -56.10 -13.08 6.46
CA TRP A 246 -55.11 -14.00 5.90
C TRP A 246 -54.82 -13.75 4.44
N ILE A 247 -55.84 -13.43 3.65
CA ILE A 247 -55.67 -13.08 2.23
C ILE A 247 -54.95 -11.76 2.07
N HIS A 248 -55.31 -10.78 2.92
CA HIS A 248 -54.63 -9.49 2.94
C HIS A 248 -53.13 -9.68 3.27
N ASP A 249 -52.79 -10.51 4.26
CA ASP A 249 -51.42 -10.83 4.62
C ASP A 249 -50.66 -11.56 3.49
N ILE A 250 -51.26 -12.54 2.81
CA ILE A 250 -50.66 -13.24 1.69
C ILE A 250 -50.36 -12.24 0.55
N LYS A 251 -51.32 -11.39 0.18
CA LYS A 251 -51.11 -10.33 -0.84
C LYS A 251 -49.97 -9.39 -0.45
N ALA A 252 -49.96 -8.93 0.81
CA ALA A 252 -48.92 -8.05 1.32
C ALA A 252 -47.52 -8.68 1.25
N GLN A 253 -47.41 -9.95 1.67
CA GLN A 253 -46.10 -10.69 1.64
C GLN A 253 -45.68 -10.99 0.21
N THR A 254 -46.59 -11.32 -0.71
CA THR A 254 -46.28 -11.61 -2.10
C THR A 254 -45.81 -10.35 -2.83
N ASN A 255 -46.48 -9.24 -2.64
CA ASN A 255 -46.04 -7.92 -3.18
C ASN A 255 -44.67 -7.57 -2.64
N ARG A 256 -44.45 -7.76 -1.35
CA ARG A 256 -43.20 -7.49 -0.69
C ARG A 256 -42.04 -8.32 -1.26
N LEU A 257 -42.24 -9.63 -1.51
CA LEU A 257 -41.24 -10.49 -2.13
C LEU A 257 -40.97 -10.11 -3.60
N SER A 258 -42.03 -9.70 -4.33
CA SER A 258 -41.91 -9.23 -5.70
C SER A 258 -41.03 -7.97 -5.80
N ASP A 259 -41.27 -6.99 -4.92
CA ASP A 259 -40.45 -5.76 -4.85
C ASP A 259 -39.00 -6.08 -4.52
N MET A 260 -38.74 -6.96 -3.54
CA MET A 260 -37.38 -7.38 -3.21
C MET A 260 -36.68 -8.06 -4.39
N THR A 261 -37.39 -8.92 -5.11
CA THR A 261 -36.85 -9.63 -6.28
C THR A 261 -36.52 -8.65 -7.41
N ASN A 262 -37.41 -7.69 -7.69
CA ASN A 262 -37.17 -6.64 -8.67
C ASN A 262 -35.98 -5.75 -8.29
N ASP A 263 -35.82 -5.39 -7.01
CA ASP A 263 -34.69 -4.61 -6.51
C ASP A 263 -33.36 -5.37 -6.63
N LEU A 264 -33.35 -6.68 -6.37
CA LEU A 264 -32.17 -7.55 -6.56
C LEU A 264 -31.74 -7.65 -8.02
N ILE A 265 -32.72 -7.85 -8.94
CA ILE A 265 -32.47 -7.88 -10.38
C ILE A 265 -31.91 -6.54 -10.87
N LEU A 266 -32.51 -5.44 -10.44
CA LEU A 266 -32.05 -4.09 -10.79
C LEU A 266 -30.60 -3.88 -10.34
N LEU A 267 -30.29 -4.21 -9.08
CA LEU A 267 -28.95 -4.08 -8.53
C LEU A 267 -27.92 -4.93 -9.31
N ALA A 268 -28.25 -6.19 -9.59
CA ALA A 268 -27.37 -7.10 -10.35
C ALA A 268 -27.08 -6.56 -11.75
N ARG A 269 -28.11 -6.10 -12.49
CA ARG A 269 -27.96 -5.54 -13.85
C ARG A 269 -27.15 -4.25 -13.87
N MET A 270 -27.32 -3.37 -12.87
CA MET A 270 -26.54 -2.13 -12.77
C MET A 270 -25.07 -2.42 -12.52
N GLU A 271 -24.75 -3.41 -11.69
CA GLU A 271 -23.36 -3.78 -11.40
C GLU A 271 -22.65 -4.49 -12.55
N GLU A 272 -23.40 -5.22 -13.39
CA GLU A 272 -22.86 -5.82 -14.61
C GLU A 272 -22.51 -4.78 -15.68
N GLY A 273 -23.00 -3.55 -15.56
CA GLY A 273 -22.88 -2.51 -16.57
C GLY A 273 -23.67 -2.85 -17.85
N GLN A 274 -24.63 -3.78 -17.76
CA GLN A 274 -25.46 -4.23 -18.90
C GLN A 274 -26.68 -3.35 -19.14
N GLN A 275 -26.96 -2.38 -18.24
CA GLN A 275 -28.03 -1.43 -18.49
C GLN A 275 -27.59 -0.37 -19.50
N ASN A 276 -28.23 -0.38 -20.66
CA ASN A 276 -28.20 0.76 -21.57
C ASN A 276 -29.03 1.88 -20.93
N LEU A 277 -28.38 2.74 -20.15
CA LEU A 277 -29.04 3.94 -19.60
C LEU A 277 -29.43 4.86 -20.75
N SER A 278 -30.68 5.27 -20.77
CA SER A 278 -31.17 6.30 -21.71
C SER A 278 -30.75 7.69 -21.24
N MET A 279 -29.47 8.03 -21.47
CA MET A 279 -28.88 9.27 -20.99
C MET A 279 -29.42 10.46 -21.77
N ALA A 280 -30.15 11.36 -21.11
CA ALA A 280 -30.68 12.61 -21.65
C ALA A 280 -30.31 13.79 -20.73
N GLU A 281 -30.40 15.00 -21.28
CA GLU A 281 -30.33 16.23 -20.47
C GLU A 281 -31.66 16.44 -19.79
N LEU A 282 -31.71 16.41 -18.48
CA LEU A 282 -32.92 16.44 -17.65
C LEU A 282 -32.82 17.55 -16.60
N SER A 283 -33.99 18.11 -16.25
CA SER A 283 -34.11 19.04 -15.12
C SER A 283 -34.18 18.26 -13.80
N LEU A 284 -33.07 18.19 -13.06
CA LEU A 284 -33.08 17.55 -11.77
C LEU A 284 -33.96 18.25 -10.74
N SER A 285 -34.10 19.57 -10.86
CA SER A 285 -35.00 20.35 -10.01
C SER A 285 -36.45 19.90 -10.14
N ASP A 286 -36.91 19.61 -11.40
CA ASP A 286 -38.29 19.21 -11.66
C ASP A 286 -38.54 17.78 -11.17
N ILE A 287 -37.63 16.86 -11.43
CA ILE A 287 -37.67 15.47 -10.92
C ILE A 287 -37.74 15.46 -9.39
N MET A 288 -36.94 16.30 -8.71
CA MET A 288 -36.98 16.40 -7.25
C MET A 288 -38.30 16.95 -6.72
N ASN A 289 -38.85 17.99 -7.38
CA ASN A 289 -40.15 18.55 -6.99
C ASN A 289 -41.27 17.51 -7.13
N GLU A 290 -41.31 16.77 -8.24
CA GLU A 290 -42.27 15.68 -8.46
C GLU A 290 -42.14 14.58 -7.39
N ALA A 291 -40.93 14.12 -7.15
CA ALA A 291 -40.69 13.11 -6.13
C ALA A 291 -41.16 13.57 -4.73
N VAL A 292 -40.80 14.79 -4.31
CA VAL A 292 -41.24 15.34 -3.01
C VAL A 292 -42.73 15.40 -2.88
N GLN A 293 -43.48 15.81 -3.95
CA GLN A 293 -44.95 15.86 -3.92
C GLN A 293 -45.53 14.45 -3.62
N THR A 294 -44.97 13.39 -4.16
CA THR A 294 -45.44 12.02 -3.93
C THR A 294 -45.36 11.61 -2.45
N PHE A 295 -44.42 12.17 -1.68
CA PHE A 295 -44.27 11.86 -0.26
C PHE A 295 -45.04 12.79 0.69
N GLN A 296 -45.70 13.84 0.21
CA GLN A 296 -46.39 14.83 1.06
C GLN A 296 -47.46 14.22 1.97
N SER A 297 -48.25 13.25 1.48
CA SER A 297 -49.29 12.61 2.27
C SER A 297 -48.66 11.84 3.47
N ARG A 298 -47.58 11.14 3.23
CA ARG A 298 -46.90 10.35 4.27
C ARG A 298 -46.19 11.22 5.32
N THR A 299 -45.62 12.35 4.90
CA THR A 299 -45.00 13.31 5.83
C THR A 299 -46.03 14.01 6.69
N LYS A 300 -47.22 14.37 6.12
CA LYS A 300 -48.33 14.94 6.89
C LYS A 300 -48.86 13.99 7.97
N VAL A 301 -49.03 12.70 7.66
CA VAL A 301 -49.51 11.70 8.63
C VAL A 301 -48.58 11.56 9.83
N LYS A 302 -47.26 11.70 9.60
CA LYS A 302 -46.21 11.65 10.64
C LYS A 302 -45.89 13.02 11.26
N HIS A 303 -46.58 14.08 10.89
CA HIS A 303 -46.29 15.47 11.32
C HIS A 303 -44.83 15.90 11.05
N ILE A 304 -44.20 15.38 9.98
CA ILE A 304 -42.83 15.68 9.61
C ILE A 304 -42.75 17.01 8.89
N THR A 305 -41.91 17.93 9.32
CA THR A 305 -41.62 19.20 8.65
C THR A 305 -40.65 18.98 7.50
N VAL A 306 -41.03 19.32 6.25
CA VAL A 306 -40.17 19.21 5.09
C VAL A 306 -39.71 20.60 4.64
N ILE A 307 -38.41 20.83 4.65
CA ILE A 307 -37.74 22.08 4.25
C ILE A 307 -37.03 21.86 2.91
N LEU A 308 -37.41 22.67 1.90
CA LEU A 308 -36.88 22.55 0.55
C LEU A 308 -36.03 23.77 0.19
N GLU A 309 -34.76 23.54 -0.16
CA GLU A 309 -33.85 24.55 -0.69
C GLU A 309 -33.34 24.09 -2.06
N LEU A 310 -34.20 24.21 -3.08
CA LEU A 310 -33.90 23.73 -4.42
C LEU A 310 -33.51 24.90 -5.34
N THR A 311 -32.27 24.85 -5.87
CA THR A 311 -31.87 25.74 -6.96
C THR A 311 -32.63 25.35 -8.22
N SER A 312 -33.38 26.29 -8.81
CA SER A 312 -34.14 26.07 -10.03
C SER A 312 -33.26 25.90 -11.27
N GLY A 313 -33.73 25.14 -12.25
CA GLY A 313 -33.07 24.99 -13.56
C GLY A 313 -31.76 24.20 -13.52
N VAL A 314 -31.53 23.38 -12.49
CA VAL A 314 -30.35 22.51 -12.43
C VAL A 314 -30.53 21.34 -13.38
N LYS A 315 -29.66 21.27 -14.41
CA LYS A 315 -29.69 20.23 -15.45
C LYS A 315 -28.59 19.19 -15.23
N VAL A 316 -28.94 17.93 -15.49
CA VAL A 316 -28.04 16.77 -15.37
C VAL A 316 -28.12 15.87 -16.61
N MET A 317 -27.01 15.23 -17.00
CA MET A 317 -27.04 14.13 -17.97
C MET A 317 -27.34 12.83 -17.22
N GLY A 318 -28.51 12.23 -17.48
CA GLY A 318 -28.89 11.02 -16.76
C GLY A 318 -30.09 10.31 -17.36
N ASP A 319 -30.44 9.18 -16.76
CA ASP A 319 -31.64 8.41 -17.06
C ASP A 319 -32.76 8.84 -16.07
N GLU A 320 -33.85 9.33 -16.57
CA GLU A 320 -34.96 9.92 -15.79
C GLU A 320 -35.51 8.91 -14.77
N LYS A 321 -35.80 7.68 -15.21
CA LYS A 321 -36.38 6.65 -14.35
C LYS A 321 -35.46 6.29 -13.19
N HIS A 322 -34.16 6.18 -13.47
CA HIS A 322 -33.18 5.86 -12.46
C HIS A 322 -32.90 7.01 -11.49
N LEU A 323 -32.88 8.25 -11.99
CA LEU A 323 -32.74 9.43 -11.13
C LEU A 323 -33.96 9.64 -10.24
N TYR A 324 -35.19 9.47 -10.78
CA TYR A 324 -36.41 9.48 -9.99
C TYR A 324 -36.38 8.37 -8.90
N ARG A 325 -35.98 7.15 -9.27
CA ARG A 325 -35.86 6.04 -8.31
C ARG A 325 -34.82 6.36 -7.22
N LEU A 326 -33.67 6.93 -7.57
CA LEU A 326 -32.65 7.38 -6.62
C LEU A 326 -33.23 8.35 -5.58
N ILE A 327 -33.90 9.41 -6.05
CA ILE A 327 -34.51 10.43 -5.19
C ILE A 327 -35.59 9.79 -4.31
N SER A 328 -36.44 8.95 -4.90
CA SER A 328 -37.52 8.25 -4.17
C SER A 328 -36.96 7.34 -3.04
N ILE A 329 -35.88 6.62 -3.30
CA ILE A 329 -35.23 5.80 -2.28
C ILE A 329 -34.73 6.66 -1.11
N LEU A 330 -34.09 7.81 -1.40
CA LEU A 330 -33.56 8.67 -0.34
C LEU A 330 -34.70 9.33 0.46
N LEU A 331 -35.78 9.73 -0.20
CA LEU A 331 -36.96 10.28 0.46
C LEU A 331 -37.70 9.26 1.28
N ASP A 332 -37.89 8.04 0.75
CA ASP A 332 -38.52 6.94 1.49
C ASP A 332 -37.75 6.61 2.77
N ASN A 333 -36.41 6.49 2.69
CA ASN A 333 -35.57 6.33 3.85
C ASN A 333 -35.74 7.47 4.86
N ALA A 334 -35.70 8.72 4.41
CA ALA A 334 -35.86 9.88 5.26
C ALA A 334 -37.22 9.85 6.00
N VAL A 335 -38.33 9.65 5.29
CA VAL A 335 -39.69 9.61 5.88
C VAL A 335 -39.83 8.40 6.84
N LYS A 336 -39.22 7.28 6.50
CA LYS A 336 -39.29 6.04 7.27
C LYS A 336 -38.60 6.18 8.63
N TYR A 337 -37.38 6.73 8.64
CA TYR A 337 -36.53 6.80 9.82
C TYR A 337 -36.63 8.11 10.61
N THR A 338 -37.37 9.09 10.10
CA THR A 338 -37.69 10.31 10.85
C THR A 338 -38.79 10.00 11.87
N PRO A 339 -38.58 10.30 13.16
CA PRO A 339 -39.62 10.20 14.17
C PRO A 339 -40.77 11.18 13.90
N GLU A 340 -41.90 10.97 14.57
CA GLU A 340 -43.03 11.86 14.51
C GLU A 340 -42.63 13.28 14.97
N GLY A 341 -43.06 14.32 14.23
CA GLY A 341 -42.69 15.71 14.52
C GLY A 341 -41.25 16.10 14.14
N GLY A 342 -40.46 15.16 13.55
CA GLY A 342 -39.09 15.45 13.11
C GLY A 342 -39.02 16.27 11.82
N GLU A 343 -37.81 16.50 11.32
CA GLU A 343 -37.55 17.36 10.17
C GLU A 343 -36.81 16.64 9.05
N ILE A 344 -37.12 16.94 7.80
CA ILE A 344 -36.39 16.53 6.59
C ILE A 344 -35.99 17.79 5.81
N HIS A 345 -34.69 17.98 5.64
CA HIS A 345 -34.12 19.07 4.84
C HIS A 345 -33.60 18.50 3.51
N ILE A 346 -34.07 19.06 2.41
CA ILE A 346 -33.69 18.67 1.05
C ILE A 346 -33.06 19.87 0.37
N THR A 347 -31.78 19.74 0.00
CA THR A 347 -31.05 20.83 -0.67
C THR A 347 -30.55 20.37 -2.03
N LEU A 348 -30.67 21.27 -3.05
CA LEU A 348 -30.11 21.08 -4.38
C LEU A 348 -29.27 22.29 -4.73
N LYS A 349 -27.95 22.09 -4.95
CA LYS A 349 -27.01 23.14 -5.35
C LYS A 349 -26.17 22.65 -6.54
N SER A 350 -25.84 23.58 -7.43
CA SER A 350 -24.98 23.27 -8.58
C SER A 350 -23.74 24.18 -8.56
N ASP A 351 -22.59 23.63 -8.80
CA ASP A 351 -21.37 24.36 -9.10
C ASP A 351 -20.87 24.02 -10.52
N LYS A 352 -19.75 24.61 -10.96
CA LYS A 352 -19.24 24.41 -12.34
C LYS A 352 -18.91 22.96 -12.71
N LYS A 353 -18.67 22.08 -11.74
CA LYS A 353 -18.26 20.69 -11.97
C LYS A 353 -19.26 19.67 -11.46
N TRP A 354 -19.98 20.01 -10.40
CA TRP A 354 -20.80 19.05 -9.67
C TRP A 354 -22.16 19.63 -9.33
N ILE A 355 -23.17 18.80 -9.49
CA ILE A 355 -24.50 19.00 -8.91
C ILE A 355 -24.48 18.23 -7.60
N ARG A 356 -24.88 18.87 -6.51
CA ARG A 356 -25.01 18.27 -5.19
C ARG A 356 -26.46 18.38 -4.74
N PHE A 357 -27.01 17.23 -4.39
CA PHE A 357 -28.23 17.24 -3.59
C PHE A 357 -28.01 16.45 -2.30
N CYS A 358 -28.65 16.91 -1.25
CA CYS A 358 -28.56 16.30 0.07
C CYS A 358 -29.96 16.15 0.64
N VAL A 359 -30.21 14.96 1.21
CA VAL A 359 -31.37 14.68 2.03
C VAL A 359 -30.86 14.48 3.45
N LYS A 360 -31.20 15.41 4.35
CA LYS A 360 -30.88 15.33 5.78
C LYS A 360 -32.17 15.12 6.55
N ASN A 361 -32.19 14.16 7.45
CA ASN A 361 -33.36 13.91 8.28
C ASN A 361 -32.98 13.69 9.75
N THR A 362 -33.89 14.00 10.64
CA THR A 362 -33.80 13.64 12.06
C THR A 362 -33.91 12.13 12.21
N VAL A 363 -33.11 11.53 13.08
CA VAL A 363 -33.18 10.12 13.49
C VAL A 363 -33.14 10.03 15.01
N GLU A 364 -33.68 8.97 15.59
CA GLU A 364 -33.63 8.76 17.05
C GLU A 364 -32.19 8.64 17.53
N HIS A 365 -31.42 7.76 16.90
CA HIS A 365 -29.99 7.59 17.15
C HIS A 365 -29.32 6.84 15.99
N ILE A 366 -28.10 7.24 15.63
CA ILE A 366 -27.26 6.54 14.66
C ILE A 366 -25.79 6.64 15.06
N GLU A 367 -25.16 5.51 15.31
CA GLU A 367 -23.73 5.44 15.64
C GLU A 367 -22.85 5.75 14.40
N LYS A 368 -21.77 6.51 14.60
CA LYS A 368 -20.85 6.92 13.52
C LYS A 368 -20.23 5.73 12.79
N ASP A 369 -19.87 4.69 13.51
CA ASP A 369 -19.23 3.49 12.94
C ASP A 369 -20.17 2.73 12.00
N LYS A 370 -21.49 2.79 12.23
CA LYS A 370 -22.51 2.13 11.40
C LYS A 370 -22.76 2.82 10.07
N ILE A 371 -22.41 4.10 9.95
CA ILE A 371 -22.66 4.92 8.74
C ILE A 371 -21.95 4.36 7.50
N GLN A 372 -20.73 3.85 7.63
CA GLN A 372 -19.96 3.30 6.53
C GLN A 372 -20.61 2.05 5.90
N HIS A 373 -21.43 1.33 6.66
CA HIS A 373 -22.12 0.11 6.24
C HIS A 373 -23.51 0.35 5.64
N LEU A 374 -24.05 1.58 5.72
CA LEU A 374 -25.42 1.89 5.25
C LEU A 374 -25.66 1.58 3.76
N PHE A 375 -24.59 1.55 2.95
CA PHE A 375 -24.66 1.25 1.51
C PHE A 375 -24.41 -0.24 1.22
N GLU A 376 -24.13 -1.06 2.22
CA GLU A 376 -23.98 -2.51 2.06
C GLU A 376 -25.35 -3.17 1.85
N ARG A 377 -25.37 -4.26 1.07
CA ARG A 377 -26.60 -5.01 0.79
C ARG A 377 -27.10 -5.69 2.06
N PHE A 378 -28.41 -5.65 2.27
CA PHE A 378 -29.09 -6.26 3.42
C PHE A 378 -28.66 -5.69 4.79
N TYR A 379 -27.85 -4.64 4.78
CA TYR A 379 -27.44 -3.99 6.03
C TYR A 379 -28.60 -3.19 6.62
N ARG A 380 -28.86 -3.38 7.91
CA ARG A 380 -29.85 -2.66 8.72
C ARG A 380 -29.27 -2.45 10.11
N THR A 381 -29.53 -1.30 10.72
CA THR A 381 -29.21 -1.07 12.14
C THR A 381 -30.08 -1.95 13.03
N ASP A 382 -29.61 -2.35 14.21
CA ASP A 382 -30.31 -3.29 15.09
C ASP A 382 -31.69 -2.77 15.50
N ASP A 383 -31.82 -1.49 15.77
CA ASP A 383 -33.09 -0.82 16.09
C ASP A 383 -34.09 -0.90 14.92
N SER A 384 -33.63 -0.87 13.70
CA SER A 384 -34.46 -0.97 12.51
C SER A 384 -34.96 -2.39 12.22
N ARG A 385 -34.31 -3.44 12.77
CA ARG A 385 -34.76 -4.85 12.65
C ARG A 385 -36.06 -5.12 13.39
N ASN A 386 -36.24 -4.50 14.55
CA ASN A 386 -37.39 -4.68 15.41
C ASN A 386 -38.59 -3.79 15.02
N SER A 387 -38.39 -2.79 14.15
CA SER A 387 -39.46 -1.90 13.74
C SER A 387 -40.39 -2.56 12.71
N LYS A 388 -41.72 -2.39 12.87
CA LYS A 388 -42.76 -2.75 11.88
C LYS A 388 -42.61 -2.02 10.54
N THR A 389 -41.62 -1.13 10.43
CA THR A 389 -41.28 -0.37 9.25
C THR A 389 -40.50 -1.22 8.25
N GLY A 390 -41.17 -1.98 7.40
CA GLY A 390 -40.62 -2.88 6.41
C GLY A 390 -39.51 -2.29 5.50
N GLY A 391 -38.50 -3.08 5.19
CA GLY A 391 -37.44 -2.77 4.23
C GLY A 391 -36.33 -3.83 4.33
N TYR A 392 -35.74 -4.22 3.18
CA TYR A 392 -34.77 -5.31 3.08
C TYR A 392 -33.31 -4.88 3.19
N GLY A 393 -33.03 -3.60 3.36
CA GLY A 393 -31.66 -3.08 3.35
C GLY A 393 -31.05 -3.01 1.93
N LEU A 394 -31.87 -3.00 0.88
CA LEU A 394 -31.41 -2.90 -0.51
C LEU A 394 -31.47 -1.47 -1.05
N GLY A 395 -32.31 -0.60 -0.51
CA GLY A 395 -32.56 0.75 -1.09
C GLY A 395 -31.28 1.56 -1.23
N LEU A 396 -30.48 1.74 -0.19
CA LEU A 396 -29.26 2.54 -0.27
C LEU A 396 -28.18 1.91 -1.15
N SER A 397 -28.09 0.58 -1.26
CA SER A 397 -27.19 -0.09 -2.18
C SER A 397 -27.62 0.12 -3.65
N ILE A 398 -28.92 0.17 -3.94
CA ILE A 398 -29.47 0.57 -5.25
C ILE A 398 -29.16 2.03 -5.53
N ALA A 399 -29.37 2.93 -4.56
CA ALA A 399 -29.02 4.35 -4.71
C ALA A 399 -27.53 4.52 -5.07
N MET A 400 -26.64 3.80 -4.40
CA MET A 400 -25.21 3.78 -4.71
C MET A 400 -24.91 3.26 -6.12
N ALA A 401 -25.59 2.20 -6.57
CA ALA A 401 -25.45 1.64 -7.90
C ALA A 401 -25.90 2.64 -8.99
N ILE A 402 -27.05 3.31 -8.80
CA ILE A 402 -27.56 4.35 -9.69
C ILE A 402 -26.57 5.52 -9.79
N VAL A 403 -26.09 6.04 -8.66
CA VAL A 403 -25.13 7.14 -8.62
C VAL A 403 -23.82 6.77 -9.31
N THR A 404 -23.34 5.53 -9.10
CA THR A 404 -22.12 5.02 -9.75
C THR A 404 -22.30 4.91 -11.28
N ALA A 405 -23.45 4.43 -11.75
CA ALA A 405 -23.79 4.35 -13.17
C ALA A 405 -23.84 5.73 -13.84
N HIS A 406 -24.23 6.77 -13.09
CA HIS A 406 -24.19 8.18 -13.51
C HIS A 406 -22.84 8.86 -13.25
N ARG A 407 -21.77 8.11 -12.95
CA ARG A 407 -20.41 8.62 -12.67
C ARG A 407 -20.38 9.61 -11.49
N GLY A 408 -21.32 9.49 -10.58
CA GLY A 408 -21.46 10.31 -9.38
C GLY A 408 -20.73 9.71 -8.17
N LYS A 409 -20.99 10.34 -7.03
CA LYS A 409 -20.55 9.87 -5.70
C LYS A 409 -21.70 10.07 -4.71
N ILE A 410 -21.87 9.11 -3.80
CA ILE A 410 -22.80 9.18 -2.69
C ILE A 410 -22.05 9.01 -1.37
N SER A 411 -22.44 9.74 -0.35
CA SER A 411 -21.90 9.64 1.00
C SER A 411 -22.99 9.85 2.04
N ALA A 412 -22.79 9.26 3.22
CA ALA A 412 -23.64 9.48 4.38
C ALA A 412 -22.78 10.01 5.53
N GLU A 413 -23.33 10.93 6.31
CA GLU A 413 -22.64 11.57 7.43
C GLU A 413 -23.65 11.87 8.55
N THR A 414 -23.20 11.84 9.80
CA THR A 414 -23.90 12.38 10.96
C THR A 414 -23.01 13.33 11.74
N ALA A 415 -23.56 14.46 12.16
CA ALA A 415 -22.83 15.44 12.95
C ALA A 415 -23.02 15.20 14.47
N ASP A 416 -24.20 14.76 14.86
CA ASP A 416 -24.73 14.77 16.22
C ASP A 416 -25.36 13.42 16.66
N GLU A 417 -25.21 12.39 15.84
CA GLU A 417 -25.84 11.04 16.04
C GLU A 417 -27.38 11.06 16.10
N LYS A 418 -27.98 12.25 15.92
CA LYS A 418 -29.43 12.48 15.89
C LYS A 418 -29.94 12.98 14.54
N SER A 419 -29.04 13.14 13.59
CA SER A 419 -29.39 13.46 12.21
C SER A 419 -28.55 12.62 11.25
N LEU A 420 -29.14 12.22 10.12
CA LEU A 420 -28.47 11.55 9.01
C LEU A 420 -28.53 12.42 7.77
N SER A 421 -27.39 12.68 7.16
CA SER A 421 -27.25 13.42 5.91
C SER A 421 -26.74 12.52 4.81
N ILE A 422 -27.55 12.28 3.77
CA ILE A 422 -27.11 11.54 2.58
C ILE A 422 -26.88 12.54 1.45
N THR A 423 -25.63 12.66 1.00
CA THR A 423 -25.22 13.60 -0.05
C THR A 423 -24.87 12.86 -1.33
N VAL A 424 -25.49 13.26 -2.42
CA VAL A 424 -25.21 12.79 -3.78
C VAL A 424 -24.52 13.89 -4.58
N LYS A 425 -23.47 13.53 -5.32
CA LYS A 425 -22.76 14.41 -6.25
C LYS A 425 -22.81 13.79 -7.64
N LEU A 426 -23.42 14.49 -8.60
CA LEU A 426 -23.48 14.09 -10.00
C LEU A 426 -22.66 15.06 -10.85
N PRO A 427 -22.03 14.61 -11.96
CA PRO A 427 -21.35 15.53 -12.88
C PRO A 427 -22.33 16.57 -13.44
N ALA A 428 -21.92 17.85 -13.39
CA ALA A 428 -22.71 18.91 -14.05
C ALA A 428 -22.61 18.75 -15.58
N VAL A 429 -23.66 19.16 -16.28
CA VAL A 429 -23.63 19.27 -17.74
C VAL A 429 -22.57 20.32 -18.10
N PRO A 430 -21.57 19.99 -18.96
CA PRO A 430 -20.59 20.98 -19.39
C PRO A 430 -21.33 22.16 -20.02
N SER A 431 -21.18 23.36 -19.45
CA SER A 431 -21.67 24.57 -20.08
C SER A 431 -21.07 24.65 -21.48
N GLY A 432 -21.88 24.41 -22.52
CA GLY A 432 -21.39 24.47 -23.89
C GLY A 432 -20.71 25.82 -24.12
N LYS A 433 -19.47 25.77 -24.62
CA LYS A 433 -18.86 26.96 -25.22
C LYS A 433 -19.84 27.45 -26.32
N LYS A 434 -20.46 28.61 -26.06
CA LYS A 434 -21.06 29.38 -27.14
C LYS A 434 -19.98 29.80 -28.12
#